data_50a44fdbe8038ef93acd165ae0cc974d
#
_entry.id   50a44fdbe8038ef93acd165ae0cc974d
#
_cell.length_a   1.000
_cell.length_b   1.000
_cell.length_c   1.000
_cell.angle_alpha   90.00
_cell.angle_beta   90.00
_cell.angle_gamma   90.00
#
_symmetry.space_group_name_H-M   'P 1'
#
loop_
_entity.id
_entity.type
_entity.pdbx_description
1 polymer ?
#
loop_
_entity_poly.entity_id
_entity_poly.type
_entity_poly.pdbx_seq_one_letter_code
_entity_poly.pdbx_strand_id
1 'polypeptide(L)' 'MLKLNMYEELNCFEEALKHFGTRVEFVIAMEMGRKITPEDSYQMIKNELKELKKCRKQWKKDEC' A
#
# COMPACT_ATOMS: atom_id res chain seq x y z
N MET A 1 7.50 4.49 -12.84
CA MET A 1 6.81 4.66 -12.28
C MET A 1 6.88 4.89 -10.93
N LEU A 2 6.26 4.34 -10.20
CA LEU A 2 6.26 4.61 -8.95
C LEU A 2 7.29 4.12 -8.20
N LYS A 3 7.63 4.71 -7.18
CA LYS A 3 8.54 4.29 -6.30
C LYS A 3 8.03 3.27 -5.52
N LEU A 4 8.67 2.23 -5.34
CA LEU A 4 8.20 1.17 -4.62
C LEU A 4 8.23 1.35 -3.17
N ASN A 5 9.11 2.14 -2.66
CA ASN A 5 9.25 2.28 -1.25
C ASN A 5 8.82 3.59 -0.73
N MET A 6 7.66 4.04 -1.19
CA MET A 6 7.17 5.28 -0.71
C MET A 6 6.87 5.22 0.76
N TYR A 7 6.59 4.06 1.29
CA TYR A 7 6.31 3.94 2.71
C TYR A 7 7.48 4.40 3.56
N GLU A 8 8.66 4.25 3.05
CA GLU A 8 9.81 4.63 3.82
C GLU A 8 9.94 6.13 3.93
N GLU A 9 9.26 6.86 3.09
CA GLU A 9 9.36 8.28 3.11
C GLU A 9 8.24 8.92 3.91
N LEU A 10 7.34 8.11 4.45
CA LEU A 10 6.22 8.65 5.16
C LEU A 10 6.58 8.91 6.59
N ASN A 11 5.98 9.94 7.15
CA ASN A 11 6.34 10.37 8.45
C ASN A 11 5.62 9.73 9.60
N CYS A 12 4.56 9.06 9.35
CA CYS A 12 3.87 8.39 10.42
C CYS A 12 2.96 7.33 9.86
N PHE A 13 2.43 6.50 10.74
CA PHE A 13 1.62 5.38 10.31
C PHE A 13 0.32 5.83 9.67
N GLU A 14 -0.21 6.95 10.08
CA GLU A 14 -1.43 7.43 9.46
C GLU A 14 -1.21 7.74 8.00
N GLU A 15 -0.07 8.32 7.68
CA GLU A 15 0.24 8.59 6.29
C GLU A 15 0.38 7.28 5.53
N ALA A 16 0.96 6.29 6.16
CA ALA A 16 1.12 4.99 5.53
C ALA A 16 -0.24 4.37 5.25
N LEU A 17 -1.18 4.55 6.17
CA LEU A 17 -2.51 4.01 5.95
C LEU A 17 -3.19 4.71 4.78
N LYS A 18 -3.01 6.01 4.67
CA LYS A 18 -3.61 6.72 3.57
C LYS A 18 -3.01 6.25 2.25
N HIS A 19 -1.72 6.06 2.25
CA HIS A 19 -1.06 5.58 1.04
C HIS A 19 -1.57 4.19 0.68
N PHE A 20 -1.75 3.34 1.68
CA PHE A 20 -2.24 2.00 1.46
C PHE A 20 -3.63 2.06 0.82
N GLY A 21 -4.50 2.93 1.33
CA GLY A 21 -5.83 3.07 0.78
C GLY A 21 -5.80 3.52 -0.67
N THR A 22 -4.93 4.46 -0.99
CA THR A 22 -4.80 4.94 -2.34
C THR A 22 -4.34 3.82 -3.27
N ARG A 23 -3.39 3.04 -2.81
CA ARG A 23 -2.89 1.94 -3.64
C ARG A 23 -3.96 0.88 -3.85
N VAL A 24 -4.75 0.60 -2.82
CA VAL A 24 -5.82 -0.38 -2.95
C VAL A 24 -6.84 0.11 -3.97
N GLU A 25 -7.17 1.39 -3.94
CA GLU A 25 -8.12 1.94 -4.90
C GLU A 25 -7.58 1.83 -6.30
N PHE A 26 -6.29 2.06 -6.46
CA PHE A 26 -5.67 1.96 -7.76
C PHE A 26 -5.75 0.53 -8.28
N VAL A 27 -5.49 -0.44 -7.42
CA VAL A 27 -5.56 -1.83 -7.82
C VAL A 27 -6.99 -2.20 -8.20
N ILE A 28 -7.96 -1.73 -7.43
CA ILE A 28 -9.35 -2.00 -7.74
C ILE A 28 -9.71 -1.45 -9.11
N ALA A 29 -9.28 -0.24 -9.38
CA ALA A 29 -9.59 0.36 -10.66
C ALA A 29 -9.00 -0.44 -11.82
N MET A 30 -7.79 -0.94 -11.61
CA MET A 30 -7.17 -1.71 -12.68
C MET A 30 -7.86 -3.04 -12.89
N GLU A 31 -8.29 -3.66 -11.82
CA GLU A 31 -8.96 -4.94 -11.93
C GLU A 31 -10.32 -4.75 -12.59
N MET A 32 -11.03 -3.70 -12.22
CA MET A 32 -12.33 -3.44 -12.83
C MET A 32 -12.18 -3.03 -14.28
N GLY A 33 -11.05 -2.45 -14.64
CA GLY A 33 -10.78 -2.10 -16.01
C GLY A 33 -10.21 -3.25 -16.80
N ARG A 34 -10.12 -4.41 -16.16
CA ARG A 34 -9.62 -5.61 -16.78
C ARG A 34 -8.19 -5.52 -17.24
N LYS A 35 -7.41 -4.72 -16.56
CA LYS A 35 -6.01 -4.62 -16.91
C LYS A 35 -5.21 -5.64 -16.12
N ILE A 36 -5.77 -6.17 -15.05
CA ILE A 36 -5.10 -7.20 -14.29
C ILE A 36 -6.16 -8.21 -13.89
N THR A 37 -5.74 -9.40 -13.55
CA THR A 37 -6.67 -10.43 -13.17
C THR A 37 -6.98 -10.34 -11.69
N PRO A 38 -8.03 -11.01 -11.22
CA PRO A 38 -8.32 -11.02 -9.79
C PRO A 38 -7.15 -11.54 -8.97
N GLU A 39 -6.43 -12.51 -9.52
CA GLU A 39 -5.30 -13.07 -8.81
C GLU A 39 -4.20 -12.01 -8.68
N ASP A 40 -3.98 -11.26 -9.74
CA ASP A 40 -2.99 -10.20 -9.71
C ASP A 40 -3.38 -9.15 -8.69
N SER A 41 -4.64 -8.76 -8.65
CA SER A 41 -5.07 -7.74 -7.73
C SER A 41 -4.88 -8.21 -6.29
N TYR A 42 -5.16 -9.47 -6.03
CA TYR A 42 -4.98 -10.01 -4.70
C TYR A 42 -3.50 -9.94 -4.31
N GLN A 43 -2.62 -10.32 -5.23
CA GLN A 43 -1.20 -10.30 -4.93
C GLN A 43 -0.70 -8.88 -4.71
N MET A 44 -1.19 -7.95 -5.49
CA MET A 44 -0.76 -6.57 -5.33
C MET A 44 -1.19 -6.01 -3.99
N ILE A 45 -2.41 -6.30 -3.56
CA ILE A 45 -2.88 -5.81 -2.29
C ILE A 45 -2.12 -6.49 -1.16
N LYS A 46 -1.81 -7.75 -1.32
CA LYS A 46 -1.07 -8.47 -0.33
C LYS A 46 0.32 -7.86 -0.16
N ASN A 47 0.94 -7.48 -1.27
CA ASN A 47 2.25 -6.86 -1.21
C ASN A 47 2.18 -5.49 -0.54
N GLU A 48 1.12 -4.74 -0.81
CA GLU A 48 0.97 -3.45 -0.16
C GLU A 48 0.79 -3.63 1.34
N LEU A 49 0.08 -4.66 1.72
CA LEU A 49 -0.12 -4.92 3.13
C LEU A 49 1.20 -5.28 3.81
N LYS A 50 2.05 -5.99 3.10
CA LYS A 50 3.32 -6.36 3.65
C LYS A 50 4.13 -5.12 3.92
N GLU A 51 4.11 -4.15 3.00
CA GLU A 51 4.86 -2.92 3.18
C GLU A 51 4.27 -2.13 4.35
N LEU A 52 2.96 -2.13 4.48
CA LEU A 52 2.33 -1.42 5.55
C LEU A 52 2.73 -2.03 6.89
N LYS A 53 2.84 -3.34 6.94
CA LYS A 53 3.24 -4.01 8.16
C LYS A 53 4.65 -3.65 8.55
N LYS A 54 5.53 -3.52 7.58
CA LYS A 54 6.89 -3.15 7.88
C LYS A 54 6.91 -1.75 8.43
N CYS A 55 6.13 -0.86 7.84
CA CYS A 55 6.06 0.49 8.29
C CYS A 55 5.56 0.54 9.73
N ARG A 56 4.55 -0.26 10.03
CA ARG A 56 4.02 -0.28 11.36
C ARG A 56 5.04 -0.72 12.38
N LYS A 57 5.87 -1.67 12.03
CA LYS A 57 6.88 -2.12 12.94
C LYS A 57 7.86 -1.02 13.25
N GLN A 58 8.26 -0.27 12.24
CA GLN A 58 9.20 0.78 12.44
C GLN A 58 8.61 1.92 13.23
N TRP A 59 7.33 2.18 13.11
CA TRP A 59 6.74 3.33 13.73
C TRP A 59 5.84 3.02 14.88
N LYS A 60 6.03 1.90 15.49
CA LYS A 60 5.14 1.49 16.51
C LYS A 60 5.05 2.41 17.69
N LYS A 61 6.09 3.17 17.95
CA LYS A 61 6.00 4.07 19.01
C LYS A 61 5.63 5.42 18.58
N ASP A 62 5.40 5.64 17.32
CA ASP A 62 5.17 6.89 16.82
C ASP A 62 3.80 7.25 16.71
N GLU A 63 3.46 8.45 16.85
CA GLU A 63 2.17 8.88 16.63
C GLU A 63 2.24 10.11 15.87
N CYS A 64 1.46 10.31 14.92
CA CYS A 64 1.46 11.54 14.15
C CYS A 64 0.85 12.65 14.94
#